data_cdd964c3ed241d09af0c84bd8d0c5e04
#
_entry.id   cdd964c3ed241d09af0c84bd8d0c5e04
#
_cell.length_a   1.000
_cell.length_b   1.000
_cell.length_c   1.000
_cell.angle_alpha   90.00
_cell.angle_beta   90.00
_cell.angle_gamma   90.00
#
_symmetry.space_group_name_H-M   'P 1'
#
loop_
_entity.id
_entity.type
_entity.pdbx_description
1 polymer ?
#
loop_
_entity_poly.entity_id
_entity_poly.type
_entity_poly.pdbx_seq_one_letter_code
_entity_poly.pdbx_strand_id
1 'polypeptide(L)'
;MSEQSNYTEDNIRSLDWKEHIRMRPGMYIGKLGDGSSPDDGIYILLKEVLDNSIDEYVMGAGKTIEISVQGERVIVRDYGRGIPLGKVVDVVSKMNTGGKYDSKAFKKSVGLNGVGTKAVNALSSFFRVESTRDGKSASAEFERGNLTNQDLLDDTSRRKGTKVSFVPDEIIFKKYKYRNEYIVKMLKNYVYLNPGLTIVFNGEKYFSENGLKDLLSENINESDMLYPIIHLKGDDIEIALTHSKTQYSEEYHSFVNGQNTTQGGTHLVAYRESIVKTIREYYGKTYEASDVRKSIVTAIAIKVMEPVFESQTKTKLGSTDMGGKLPTVRTYINDFVKTQLDNFLHKNPDTAEKIQRKILQAERERKELSGIRKLAKDRAKKASLHNKKLRDCRVHFGDTKNERNLETTLFITEGDSASGSITKSRDVNTQAVFSLKGKPLNCYGLSKKIVYENEEFNLLQAALNIEESLEDLRYNNVVIATDADVDGMHIRLLLITFFLQFFPEVIKEGHLYILQTPLFRVRNKKETIYCYTAQERRDAMEKLKSNPEITRFKGLGEISPDEFVHFIGEDIRLDPVMLDKDMSIEELLSFYMGKNTPTRQEFIINNLKVELDIVEDAI
;
A
#
# COMPACT_ATOMS: atom_id res chain seq x y z
N MET A 1 17.86 -11.94 -39.82
CA MET A 1 18.34 -10.62 -40.30
C MET A 1 17.63 -9.59 -39.45
N SER A 2 18.30 -8.98 -38.48
CA SER A 2 17.77 -7.91 -37.64
C SER A 2 17.63 -6.67 -38.52
N GLU A 3 16.41 -6.17 -38.68
CA GLU A 3 16.20 -4.83 -39.22
C GLU A 3 16.90 -3.83 -38.30
N GLN A 4 18.04 -3.32 -38.76
CA GLN A 4 18.63 -2.13 -38.14
C GLN A 4 17.64 -0.98 -38.33
N SER A 5 16.99 -0.55 -37.27
CA SER A 5 16.17 0.66 -37.26
C SER A 5 17.09 1.83 -37.59
N ASN A 6 17.00 2.36 -38.81
CA ASN A 6 17.67 3.59 -39.19
C ASN A 6 17.12 4.74 -38.34
N TYR A 7 17.86 5.13 -37.31
CA TYR A 7 17.56 6.31 -36.51
C TYR A 7 18.01 7.54 -37.31
N THR A 8 17.06 8.29 -37.86
CA THR A 8 17.28 9.50 -38.69
C THR A 8 16.60 10.70 -38.05
N GLU A 9 16.88 11.89 -38.54
CA GLU A 9 16.25 13.14 -38.08
C GLU A 9 14.72 13.09 -38.16
N ASP A 10 14.15 12.36 -39.09
CA ASP A 10 12.71 12.14 -39.25
C ASP A 10 12.07 11.37 -38.08
N ASN A 11 12.87 10.70 -37.28
CA ASN A 11 12.40 9.98 -36.07
C ASN A 11 12.25 10.90 -34.85
N ILE A 12 12.71 12.15 -34.94
CA ILE A 12 12.61 13.14 -33.86
C ILE A 12 11.32 13.95 -34.03
N ARG A 13 10.37 13.76 -33.13
CA ARG A 13 9.08 14.46 -33.13
C ARG A 13 8.93 15.32 -31.87
N SER A 14 8.48 16.56 -32.05
CA SER A 14 7.98 17.40 -30.98
C SER A 14 6.50 17.07 -30.75
N LEU A 15 6.14 16.65 -29.54
CA LEU A 15 4.76 16.35 -29.17
C LEU A 15 4.10 17.57 -28.55
N ASP A 16 2.82 17.80 -28.89
CA ASP A 16 1.96 18.70 -28.14
C ASP A 16 1.74 18.14 -26.70
N TRP A 17 1.47 19.01 -25.74
CA TRP A 17 1.32 18.65 -24.32
C TRP A 17 0.28 17.53 -24.10
N LYS A 18 -0.88 17.58 -24.78
CA LYS A 18 -1.92 16.57 -24.67
C LYS A 18 -1.51 15.23 -25.31
N GLU A 19 -0.81 15.28 -26.45
CA GLU A 19 -0.27 14.08 -27.09
C GLU A 19 0.78 13.41 -26.21
N HIS A 20 1.66 14.21 -25.58
CA HIS A 20 2.66 13.70 -24.66
C HIS A 20 2.02 13.04 -23.43
N ILE A 21 1.01 13.69 -22.81
CA ILE A 21 0.29 13.11 -21.66
C ILE A 21 -0.40 11.80 -22.05
N ARG A 22 -1.06 11.75 -23.20
CA ARG A 22 -1.77 10.57 -23.69
C ARG A 22 -0.82 9.43 -24.08
N MET A 23 0.36 9.75 -24.60
CA MET A 23 1.38 8.76 -24.98
C MET A 23 2.13 8.22 -23.75
N ARG A 24 2.31 9.02 -22.72
CA ARG A 24 3.07 8.71 -21.50
C ARG A 24 2.27 8.99 -20.22
N PRO A 25 1.05 8.44 -20.08
CA PRO A 25 0.17 8.75 -18.94
C PRO A 25 0.82 8.39 -17.59
N GLY A 26 1.64 7.35 -17.55
CA GLY A 26 2.34 6.91 -16.35
C GLY A 26 3.24 7.97 -15.72
N MET A 27 3.76 8.93 -16.49
CA MET A 27 4.55 10.04 -15.96
C MET A 27 3.71 11.04 -15.14
N TYR A 28 2.39 11.09 -15.37
CA TYR A 28 1.48 12.07 -14.77
C TYR A 28 0.57 11.48 -13.70
N ILE A 29 0.12 10.25 -13.91
CA ILE A 29 -0.86 9.58 -13.04
C ILE A 29 -0.38 8.22 -12.49
N GLY A 30 0.88 7.86 -12.75
CA GLY A 30 1.41 6.58 -12.32
C GLY A 30 0.78 5.39 -13.07
N LYS A 31 0.45 4.34 -12.37
CA LYS A 31 -0.13 3.11 -12.93
C LYS A 31 -1.52 3.37 -13.51
N LEU A 32 -1.82 2.89 -14.72
CA LEU A 32 -3.16 3.03 -15.31
C LEU A 32 -4.21 2.25 -14.51
N GLY A 33 -4.03 0.94 -14.42
CA GLY A 33 -4.91 0.02 -13.69
C GLY A 33 -6.34 -0.08 -14.25
N ASP A 34 -7.16 -0.90 -13.59
CA ASP A 34 -8.57 -1.14 -13.93
C ASP A 34 -9.55 -0.70 -12.81
N GLY A 35 -9.04 -0.05 -11.77
CA GLY A 35 -9.77 0.36 -10.58
C GLY A 35 -9.77 -0.67 -9.45
N SER A 36 -9.04 -1.76 -9.59
CA SER A 36 -8.90 -2.78 -8.54
C SER A 36 -7.91 -2.40 -7.43
N SER A 37 -7.09 -1.37 -7.66
CA SER A 37 -6.13 -0.84 -6.70
C SER A 37 -6.38 0.64 -6.40
N PRO A 38 -6.22 1.10 -5.16
CA PRO A 38 -6.40 2.51 -4.79
C PRO A 38 -5.40 3.46 -5.47
N ASP A 39 -4.29 2.93 -6.00
CA ASP A 39 -3.25 3.69 -6.70
C ASP A 39 -3.48 3.73 -8.23
N ASP A 40 -4.57 3.17 -8.74
CA ASP A 40 -4.87 3.17 -10.17
C ASP A 40 -5.19 4.59 -10.68
N GLY A 41 -4.80 4.85 -11.91
CA GLY A 41 -4.83 6.19 -12.50
C GLY A 41 -6.18 6.89 -12.46
N ILE A 42 -7.30 6.15 -12.52
CA ILE A 42 -8.64 6.73 -12.41
C ILE A 42 -8.86 7.44 -11.07
N TYR A 43 -8.30 6.91 -9.96
CA TYR A 43 -8.37 7.57 -8.66
C TYR A 43 -7.44 8.77 -8.57
N ILE A 44 -6.30 8.74 -9.28
CA ILE A 44 -5.39 9.89 -9.38
C ILE A 44 -6.05 11.02 -10.15
N LEU A 45 -6.82 10.74 -11.22
CA LEU A 45 -7.60 11.78 -11.92
C LEU A 45 -8.61 12.47 -10.98
N LEU A 46 -9.38 11.68 -10.21
CA LEU A 46 -10.29 12.22 -9.20
C LEU A 46 -9.53 13.07 -8.17
N LYS A 47 -8.42 12.56 -7.67
CA LYS A 47 -7.57 13.21 -6.68
C LYS A 47 -7.05 14.57 -7.15
N GLU A 48 -6.57 14.69 -8.39
CA GLU A 48 -6.07 15.96 -8.95
C GLU A 48 -7.16 17.04 -9.02
N VAL A 49 -8.41 16.66 -9.25
CA VAL A 49 -9.55 17.60 -9.20
C VAL A 49 -9.90 17.97 -7.77
N LEU A 50 -9.89 16.98 -6.85
CA LEU A 50 -10.15 17.21 -5.43
C LEU A 50 -9.11 18.12 -4.78
N ASP A 51 -7.83 17.91 -5.08
CA ASP A 51 -6.72 18.71 -4.54
C ASP A 51 -6.92 20.20 -4.83
N ASN A 52 -7.49 20.56 -6.00
CA ASN A 52 -7.80 21.95 -6.31
C ASN A 52 -8.97 22.49 -5.49
N SER A 53 -9.98 21.67 -5.23
CA SER A 53 -11.13 22.06 -4.38
C SER A 53 -10.70 22.17 -2.91
N ILE A 54 -9.81 21.31 -2.43
CA ILE A 54 -9.21 21.37 -1.09
C ILE A 54 -8.36 22.65 -0.92
N ASP A 55 -7.58 23.02 -1.94
CA ASP A 55 -6.79 24.25 -1.91
C ASP A 55 -7.69 25.50 -1.73
N GLU A 56 -8.89 25.54 -2.31
CA GLU A 56 -9.86 26.63 -2.07
C GLU A 56 -10.31 26.68 -0.61
N TYR A 57 -10.59 25.51 0.01
CA TYR A 57 -10.90 25.43 1.42
C TYR A 57 -9.74 25.93 2.31
N VAL A 58 -8.52 25.46 2.05
CA VAL A 58 -7.30 25.88 2.78
C VAL A 58 -7.08 27.38 2.67
N MET A 59 -7.50 28.00 1.56
CA MET A 59 -7.48 29.46 1.35
C MET A 59 -8.65 30.18 2.02
N GLY A 60 -9.46 29.48 2.82
CA GLY A 60 -10.61 30.05 3.53
C GLY A 60 -11.86 30.25 2.67
N ALA A 61 -11.91 29.67 1.47
CA ALA A 61 -13.02 29.80 0.55
C ALA A 61 -13.78 28.49 0.36
N GLY A 62 -15.07 28.50 0.73
CA GLY A 62 -15.92 27.29 0.68
C GLY A 62 -15.70 26.38 1.89
N LYS A 63 -16.74 25.66 2.28
CA LYS A 63 -16.69 24.69 3.40
C LYS A 63 -17.26 23.33 3.01
N THR A 64 -17.71 23.21 1.75
CA THR A 64 -18.36 22.00 1.27
C THR A 64 -17.81 21.66 -0.11
N ILE A 65 -17.52 20.39 -0.34
CA ILE A 65 -17.19 19.81 -1.65
C ILE A 65 -18.19 18.69 -1.91
N GLU A 66 -18.82 18.70 -3.07
CA GLU A 66 -19.77 17.68 -3.50
C GLU A 66 -19.14 16.84 -4.61
N ILE A 67 -19.23 15.53 -4.47
CA ILE A 67 -18.66 14.55 -5.39
C ILE A 67 -19.75 13.58 -5.77
N SER A 68 -19.87 13.31 -7.07
CA SER A 68 -20.74 12.27 -7.59
C SER A 68 -19.96 11.40 -8.58
N VAL A 69 -20.07 10.10 -8.41
CA VAL A 69 -19.56 9.10 -9.34
C VAL A 69 -20.74 8.24 -9.81
N GLN A 70 -21.09 8.36 -11.07
CA GLN A 70 -22.21 7.66 -11.70
C GLN A 70 -21.70 6.88 -12.92
N GLY A 71 -21.50 5.57 -12.75
CA GLY A 71 -20.79 4.77 -13.74
C GLY A 71 -19.36 5.29 -13.90
N GLU A 72 -19.02 5.73 -15.08
CA GLU A 72 -17.70 6.27 -15.44
C GLU A 72 -17.57 7.78 -15.25
N ARG A 73 -18.70 8.49 -15.10
CA ARG A 73 -18.72 9.94 -14.97
C ARG A 73 -18.47 10.38 -13.55
N VAL A 74 -17.46 11.20 -13.38
CA VAL A 74 -17.09 11.86 -12.12
C VAL A 74 -17.47 13.33 -12.18
N ILE A 75 -18.08 13.84 -11.12
CA ILE A 75 -18.42 15.27 -10.94
C ILE A 75 -17.89 15.69 -9.58
N VAL A 76 -17.13 16.78 -9.56
CA VAL A 76 -16.64 17.43 -8.34
C VAL A 76 -17.08 18.88 -8.36
N ARG A 77 -17.71 19.34 -7.29
CA ARG A 77 -18.19 20.71 -7.12
C ARG A 77 -17.66 21.29 -5.82
N ASP A 78 -16.92 22.39 -5.89
CA ASP A 78 -16.59 23.22 -4.74
C ASP A 78 -17.44 24.50 -4.72
N TYR A 79 -17.39 25.18 -3.59
CA TYR A 79 -18.02 26.47 -3.36
C TYR A 79 -16.99 27.54 -3.00
N GLY A 80 -15.79 27.41 -3.57
CA GLY A 80 -14.68 28.32 -3.43
C GLY A 80 -14.87 29.65 -4.19
N ARG A 81 -13.75 30.30 -4.49
CA ARG A 81 -13.74 31.60 -5.20
C ARG A 81 -14.12 31.49 -6.68
N GLY A 82 -13.95 30.31 -7.26
CA GLY A 82 -14.04 30.07 -8.69
C GLY A 82 -12.80 30.51 -9.46
N ILE A 83 -12.56 29.89 -10.61
CA ILE A 83 -11.51 30.26 -11.54
C ILE A 83 -11.85 31.62 -12.17
N PRO A 84 -10.89 32.55 -12.34
CA PRO A 84 -11.14 33.78 -13.09
C PRO A 84 -11.72 33.49 -14.48
N LEU A 85 -12.90 34.08 -14.80
CA LEU A 85 -13.71 33.64 -15.94
C LEU A 85 -12.95 33.68 -17.29
N GLY A 86 -12.14 34.72 -17.53
CA GLY A 86 -11.30 34.83 -18.72
C GLY A 86 -10.11 33.83 -18.78
N LYS A 87 -9.94 32.99 -17.75
CA LYS A 87 -8.84 32.03 -17.65
C LYS A 87 -9.30 30.57 -17.52
N VAL A 88 -10.59 30.31 -17.59
CA VAL A 88 -11.17 28.97 -17.43
C VAL A 88 -10.55 27.97 -18.42
N VAL A 89 -10.44 28.34 -19.70
CA VAL A 89 -9.79 27.51 -20.73
C VAL A 89 -8.30 27.34 -20.46
N ASP A 90 -7.60 28.46 -20.21
CA ASP A 90 -6.13 28.44 -20.05
C ASP A 90 -5.69 27.56 -18.88
N VAL A 91 -6.38 27.62 -17.74
CA VAL A 91 -6.03 26.88 -16.53
C VAL A 91 -6.11 25.37 -16.72
N VAL A 92 -6.99 24.87 -17.58
CA VAL A 92 -7.21 23.43 -17.78
C VAL A 92 -6.57 22.88 -19.06
N SER A 93 -6.01 23.76 -19.93
CA SER A 93 -5.48 23.34 -21.24
C SER A 93 -4.10 23.85 -21.58
N LYS A 94 -3.54 24.83 -20.85
CA LYS A 94 -2.19 25.33 -21.13
C LYS A 94 -1.20 24.90 -20.05
N MET A 95 -0.11 24.26 -20.44
CA MET A 95 0.97 23.88 -19.52
C MET A 95 1.55 25.12 -18.82
N ASN A 96 2.07 24.92 -17.63
CA ASN A 96 2.68 25.99 -16.81
C ASN A 96 1.76 27.19 -16.57
N THR A 97 0.44 26.98 -16.55
CA THR A 97 -0.57 28.00 -16.26
C THR A 97 -1.28 27.67 -14.97
N GLY A 98 -1.22 28.54 -13.98
CA GLY A 98 -1.89 28.39 -12.70
C GLY A 98 -1.63 29.58 -11.79
N GLY A 99 -2.55 29.87 -10.88
CA GLY A 99 -2.41 30.97 -9.91
C GLY A 99 -1.44 30.67 -8.75
N LYS A 100 -0.86 29.48 -8.72
CA LYS A 100 -0.06 29.00 -7.58
C LYS A 100 1.44 29.37 -7.67
N TYR A 101 1.90 29.88 -8.81
CA TYR A 101 3.31 30.21 -9.02
C TYR A 101 3.79 31.45 -8.25
N ASP A 102 2.94 32.48 -8.08
CA ASP A 102 3.36 33.79 -7.55
C ASP A 102 2.74 34.16 -6.20
N SER A 103 1.83 33.37 -5.63
CA SER A 103 1.15 33.78 -4.42
C SER A 103 1.81 33.23 -3.16
N LYS A 104 2.15 34.10 -2.21
CA LYS A 104 2.60 33.69 -0.86
C LYS A 104 1.61 32.75 -0.17
N ALA A 105 0.35 32.79 -0.57
CA ALA A 105 -0.75 32.00 -0.02
C ALA A 105 -0.72 30.53 -0.45
N PHE A 106 -0.22 30.22 -1.64
CA PHE A 106 -0.19 28.85 -2.18
C PHE A 106 1.11 28.07 -1.90
N LYS A 107 2.05 28.64 -1.17
CA LYS A 107 3.37 28.00 -0.91
C LYS A 107 3.29 26.64 -0.24
N LYS A 108 2.17 26.34 0.43
CA LYS A 108 1.92 25.09 1.15
C LYS A 108 0.79 24.26 0.51
N SER A 109 0.42 24.57 -0.73
CA SER A 109 -0.63 23.84 -1.44
C SER A 109 -0.14 22.49 -1.96
N VAL A 110 -1.08 21.63 -2.28
CA VAL A 110 -0.84 20.25 -2.73
C VAL A 110 -0.37 20.21 -4.20
N GLY A 111 -0.96 21.05 -5.04
CA GLY A 111 -0.79 21.04 -6.49
C GLY A 111 0.18 22.09 -7.01
N LEU A 112 1.48 21.95 -6.77
CA LEU A 112 2.49 22.95 -7.17
C LEU A 112 2.82 22.95 -8.67
N ASN A 113 2.74 21.81 -9.35
CA ASN A 113 3.24 21.65 -10.71
C ASN A 113 2.31 22.21 -11.80
N GLY A 114 1.07 22.57 -11.46
CA GLY A 114 0.11 23.12 -12.42
C GLY A 114 -0.25 22.20 -13.59
N VAL A 115 -0.06 20.88 -13.45
CA VAL A 115 -0.20 19.88 -14.53
C VAL A 115 -1.42 18.98 -14.31
N GLY A 116 -1.85 18.77 -13.07
CA GLY A 116 -2.84 17.75 -12.72
C GLY A 116 -4.16 17.87 -13.48
N THR A 117 -4.81 19.05 -13.47
CA THR A 117 -6.07 19.24 -14.21
C THR A 117 -5.91 19.08 -15.71
N LYS A 118 -4.71 19.42 -16.29
CA LYS A 118 -4.40 19.17 -17.69
C LYS A 118 -4.30 17.68 -17.99
N ALA A 119 -3.73 16.92 -17.06
CA ALA A 119 -3.71 15.46 -17.20
C ALA A 119 -5.12 14.88 -17.18
N VAL A 120 -5.99 15.34 -16.26
CA VAL A 120 -7.40 14.93 -16.26
C VAL A 120 -8.08 15.25 -17.58
N ASN A 121 -7.91 16.48 -18.10
CA ASN A 121 -8.47 16.90 -19.38
C ASN A 121 -7.97 16.04 -20.55
N ALA A 122 -6.65 15.87 -20.68
CA ALA A 122 -6.06 15.11 -21.79
C ALA A 122 -6.40 13.61 -21.76
N LEU A 123 -6.58 13.04 -20.56
CA LEU A 123 -6.86 11.61 -20.35
C LEU A 123 -8.35 11.27 -20.25
N SER A 124 -9.23 12.25 -20.52
CA SER A 124 -10.68 12.07 -20.51
C SER A 124 -11.27 12.12 -21.91
N SER A 125 -12.22 11.23 -22.19
CA SER A 125 -13.07 11.29 -23.40
C SER A 125 -14.01 12.48 -23.35
N PHE A 126 -14.44 12.88 -22.15
CA PHE A 126 -15.22 14.07 -21.90
C PHE A 126 -14.65 14.80 -20.67
N PHE A 127 -14.45 16.10 -20.80
CA PHE A 127 -14.05 16.97 -19.69
C PHE A 127 -14.80 18.30 -19.79
N ARG A 128 -15.42 18.73 -18.70
CA ARG A 128 -16.10 20.02 -18.61
C ARG A 128 -15.72 20.71 -17.31
N VAL A 129 -15.39 21.97 -17.40
CA VAL A 129 -15.17 22.87 -16.26
C VAL A 129 -16.18 24.02 -16.32
N GLU A 130 -16.81 24.30 -15.20
CA GLU A 130 -17.69 25.47 -15.00
C GLU A 130 -17.15 26.27 -13.82
N SER A 131 -17.01 27.57 -14.00
CA SER A 131 -16.64 28.50 -12.94
C SER A 131 -17.70 29.55 -12.79
N THR A 132 -18.16 29.78 -11.57
CA THR A 132 -19.14 30.83 -11.23
C THR A 132 -18.51 31.80 -10.26
N ARG A 133 -18.55 33.09 -10.63
CA ARG A 133 -17.91 34.16 -9.87
C ARG A 133 -18.63 35.48 -10.12
N ASP A 134 -18.89 36.22 -9.05
CA ASP A 134 -19.46 37.59 -9.10
C ASP A 134 -20.76 37.68 -9.95
N GLY A 135 -21.63 36.66 -9.82
CA GLY A 135 -22.90 36.60 -10.57
C GLY A 135 -22.76 36.19 -12.03
N LYS A 136 -21.56 35.90 -12.51
CA LYS A 136 -21.26 35.43 -13.88
C LYS A 136 -20.73 34.01 -13.87
N SER A 137 -20.88 33.32 -14.99
CA SER A 137 -20.40 31.93 -15.14
C SER A 137 -19.74 31.74 -16.48
N ALA A 138 -18.61 31.05 -16.48
CA ALA A 138 -17.95 30.58 -17.69
C ALA A 138 -17.79 29.07 -17.67
N SER A 139 -17.97 28.41 -18.81
CA SER A 139 -17.74 26.99 -18.97
C SER A 139 -16.90 26.70 -20.20
N ALA A 140 -16.18 25.57 -20.14
CA ALA A 140 -15.44 25.04 -21.27
C ALA A 140 -15.57 23.52 -21.29
N GLU A 141 -15.77 22.96 -22.47
CA GLU A 141 -15.86 21.53 -22.72
C GLU A 141 -14.70 21.07 -23.63
N PHE A 142 -14.21 19.89 -23.33
CA PHE A 142 -13.10 19.30 -24.06
C PHE A 142 -13.37 17.81 -24.32
N GLU A 143 -12.82 17.35 -25.44
CA GLU A 143 -12.69 15.93 -25.78
C GLU A 143 -11.21 15.60 -25.96
N ARG A 144 -10.68 14.73 -25.12
CA ARG A 144 -9.25 14.30 -25.16
C ARG A 144 -8.27 15.49 -25.21
N GLY A 145 -8.56 16.53 -24.41
CA GLY A 145 -7.72 17.73 -24.37
C GLY A 145 -8.01 18.79 -25.45
N ASN A 146 -8.89 18.51 -26.41
CA ASN A 146 -9.29 19.46 -27.45
C ASN A 146 -10.53 20.22 -27.01
N LEU A 147 -10.48 21.55 -27.08
CA LEU A 147 -11.63 22.41 -26.78
C LEU A 147 -12.72 22.17 -27.81
N THR A 148 -13.91 21.79 -27.36
CA THR A 148 -15.09 21.55 -28.22
C THR A 148 -16.15 22.64 -28.09
N ASN A 149 -16.31 23.20 -26.87
CA ASN A 149 -17.25 24.27 -26.63
C ASN A 149 -16.78 25.19 -25.51
N GLN A 150 -17.16 26.45 -25.54
CA GLN A 150 -17.02 27.38 -24.42
C GLN A 150 -18.18 28.39 -24.40
N ASP A 151 -18.68 28.66 -23.19
CA ASP A 151 -19.79 29.59 -22.98
C ASP A 151 -19.44 30.57 -21.86
N LEU A 152 -19.97 31.77 -21.99
CA LEU A 152 -19.94 32.80 -20.97
C LEU A 152 -21.40 33.29 -20.71
N LEU A 153 -21.81 33.21 -19.44
CA LEU A 153 -23.10 33.72 -18.99
C LEU A 153 -22.88 34.94 -18.10
N ASP A 154 -23.42 36.09 -18.50
CA ASP A 154 -23.21 37.33 -17.78
C ASP A 154 -24.12 37.52 -16.58
N ASP A 155 -25.19 36.71 -16.46
CA ASP A 155 -26.07 36.70 -15.29
C ASP A 155 -26.41 35.25 -14.93
N THR A 156 -26.23 34.91 -13.66
CA THR A 156 -26.52 33.55 -13.16
C THR A 156 -26.91 33.58 -11.69
N SER A 157 -27.93 32.81 -11.34
CA SER A 157 -28.32 32.54 -9.94
C SER A 157 -27.49 31.41 -9.32
N ARG A 158 -26.50 30.82 -10.05
CA ARG A 158 -25.67 29.74 -9.56
C ARG A 158 -24.76 30.23 -8.43
N ARG A 159 -24.56 29.35 -7.43
CA ARG A 159 -23.60 29.63 -6.35
C ARG A 159 -22.19 29.68 -6.89
N LYS A 160 -21.39 30.62 -6.36
CA LYS A 160 -19.96 30.73 -6.67
C LYS A 160 -19.19 29.41 -6.47
N GLY A 161 -18.10 29.24 -7.18
CA GLY A 161 -17.19 28.08 -7.06
C GLY A 161 -16.91 27.43 -8.40
N THR A 162 -16.26 26.27 -8.37
CA THR A 162 -15.89 25.52 -9.57
C THR A 162 -16.58 24.17 -9.60
N LYS A 163 -17.00 23.73 -10.77
CA LYS A 163 -17.53 22.39 -11.02
C LYS A 163 -16.75 21.76 -12.16
N VAL A 164 -16.18 20.60 -11.90
CA VAL A 164 -15.48 19.79 -12.92
C VAL A 164 -16.25 18.50 -13.11
N SER A 165 -16.47 18.14 -14.37
CA SER A 165 -17.08 16.87 -14.75
C SER A 165 -16.21 16.19 -15.80
N PHE A 166 -15.88 14.90 -15.62
CA PHE A 166 -15.05 14.18 -16.57
C PHE A 166 -15.42 12.71 -16.66
N VAL A 167 -15.02 12.08 -17.78
CA VAL A 167 -15.12 10.64 -18.04
C VAL A 167 -13.74 10.19 -18.51
N PRO A 168 -13.02 9.35 -17.78
CA PRO A 168 -11.74 8.81 -18.24
C PRO A 168 -11.88 8.11 -19.60
N ASP A 169 -10.87 8.27 -20.47
CA ASP A 169 -10.94 7.77 -21.85
C ASP A 169 -10.72 6.26 -21.90
N GLU A 170 -11.71 5.51 -22.37
CA GLU A 170 -11.67 4.05 -22.53
C GLU A 170 -10.54 3.54 -23.46
N ILE A 171 -10.06 4.39 -24.38
CA ILE A 171 -8.91 4.04 -25.23
C ILE A 171 -7.64 3.86 -24.38
N ILE A 172 -7.49 4.63 -23.29
CA ILE A 172 -6.33 4.60 -22.41
C ILE A 172 -6.55 3.64 -21.24
N PHE A 173 -7.69 3.76 -20.53
CA PHE A 173 -7.97 2.99 -19.33
C PHE A 173 -8.61 1.64 -19.61
N LYS A 174 -9.03 1.39 -20.86
CA LYS A 174 -9.75 0.17 -21.27
C LYS A 174 -10.99 -0.06 -20.41
N LYS A 175 -11.16 -1.27 -19.86
CA LYS A 175 -12.26 -1.58 -18.92
C LYS A 175 -11.79 -1.24 -17.51
N TYR A 176 -12.49 -0.32 -16.84
CA TYR A 176 -12.22 0.07 -15.47
C TYR A 176 -13.53 0.23 -14.69
N LYS A 177 -13.42 0.19 -13.37
CA LYS A 177 -14.56 0.40 -12.49
C LYS A 177 -14.12 1.11 -11.22
N TYR A 178 -14.80 2.22 -10.88
CA TYR A 178 -14.62 2.86 -9.59
C TYR A 178 -15.16 1.98 -8.45
N ARG A 179 -14.38 1.81 -7.40
CA ARG A 179 -14.81 1.20 -6.13
C ARG A 179 -15.01 2.30 -5.10
N ASN A 180 -16.23 2.36 -4.57
CA ASN A 180 -16.59 3.40 -3.60
C ASN A 180 -15.71 3.36 -2.34
N GLU A 181 -15.31 2.18 -1.89
CA GLU A 181 -14.41 1.98 -0.75
C GLU A 181 -13.10 2.77 -0.86
N TYR A 182 -12.45 2.76 -2.03
CA TYR A 182 -11.21 3.52 -2.25
C TYR A 182 -11.44 5.02 -2.29
N ILE A 183 -12.56 5.44 -2.90
CA ILE A 183 -12.95 6.86 -2.89
C ILE A 183 -13.24 7.31 -1.46
N VAL A 184 -14.07 6.59 -0.72
CA VAL A 184 -14.43 6.93 0.67
C VAL A 184 -13.20 7.06 1.55
N LYS A 185 -12.25 6.11 1.44
CA LYS A 185 -10.98 6.20 2.19
C LYS A 185 -10.20 7.47 1.86
N MET A 186 -10.07 7.79 0.58
CA MET A 186 -9.41 9.03 0.15
C MET A 186 -10.12 10.26 0.73
N LEU A 187 -11.45 10.30 0.70
CA LEU A 187 -12.25 11.41 1.22
C LEU A 187 -12.14 11.56 2.74
N LYS A 188 -12.13 10.45 3.46
CA LYS A 188 -11.89 10.43 4.92
C LYS A 188 -10.54 11.05 5.26
N ASN A 189 -9.47 10.70 4.55
CA ASN A 189 -8.16 11.34 4.75
C ASN A 189 -8.24 12.86 4.55
N TYR A 190 -8.95 13.35 3.53
CA TYR A 190 -9.11 14.79 3.31
C TYR A 190 -9.84 15.49 4.45
N VAL A 191 -10.92 14.92 4.99
CA VAL A 191 -11.65 15.55 6.11
C VAL A 191 -10.85 15.53 7.40
N TYR A 192 -10.03 14.47 7.66
CA TYR A 192 -9.14 14.44 8.80
C TYR A 192 -8.00 15.45 8.70
N LEU A 193 -7.50 15.71 7.51
CA LEU A 193 -6.43 16.68 7.28
C LEU A 193 -6.94 18.12 7.21
N ASN A 194 -8.26 18.32 7.08
CA ASN A 194 -8.92 19.60 6.95
C ASN A 194 -10.14 19.69 7.88
N PRO A 195 -9.95 19.75 9.21
CA PRO A 195 -11.05 19.82 10.17
C PRO A 195 -12.02 20.97 9.86
N GLY A 196 -13.32 20.67 9.87
CA GLY A 196 -14.37 21.64 9.52
C GLY A 196 -14.78 21.65 8.04
N LEU A 197 -14.05 20.94 7.16
CA LEU A 197 -14.47 20.67 5.79
C LEU A 197 -15.55 19.58 5.77
N THR A 198 -16.62 19.83 5.00
CA THR A 198 -17.63 18.82 4.69
C THR A 198 -17.44 18.33 3.27
N ILE A 199 -17.29 17.02 3.07
CA ILE A 199 -17.32 16.39 1.76
C ILE A 199 -18.59 15.55 1.66
N VAL A 200 -19.34 15.73 0.56
CA VAL A 200 -20.56 14.97 0.27
C VAL A 200 -20.26 14.07 -0.93
N PHE A 201 -20.29 12.78 -0.75
CA PHE A 201 -20.07 11.80 -1.80
C PHE A 201 -21.34 10.97 -2.05
N ASN A 202 -21.90 11.07 -3.24
CA ASN A 202 -23.14 10.41 -3.64
C ASN A 202 -24.29 10.59 -2.61
N GLY A 203 -24.33 11.75 -1.93
CA GLY A 203 -25.34 12.10 -0.93
C GLY A 203 -24.93 11.81 0.52
N GLU A 204 -23.89 11.01 0.77
CA GLU A 204 -23.35 10.74 2.09
C GLU A 204 -22.36 11.81 2.52
N LYS A 205 -22.42 12.23 3.80
CA LYS A 205 -21.57 13.31 4.35
C LYS A 205 -20.39 12.74 5.12
N TYR A 206 -19.21 13.26 4.83
CA TYR A 206 -17.97 13.02 5.54
C TYR A 206 -17.48 14.32 6.17
N PHE A 207 -17.14 14.26 7.45
CA PHE A 207 -16.75 15.43 8.23
C PHE A 207 -15.88 15.00 9.41
N SER A 208 -14.89 15.81 9.76
CA SER A 208 -14.09 15.65 10.99
C SER A 208 -14.01 16.99 11.71
N GLU A 209 -14.15 16.96 13.02
CA GLU A 209 -13.99 18.13 13.88
C GLU A 209 -12.57 18.17 14.49
N ASN A 210 -12.03 16.99 14.84
CA ASN A 210 -10.80 16.86 15.61
C ASN A 210 -9.59 16.43 14.78
N GLY A 211 -9.71 16.30 13.46
CA GLY A 211 -8.60 16.02 12.56
C GLY A 211 -7.95 14.67 12.77
N LEU A 212 -6.63 14.63 12.98
CA LEU A 212 -5.89 13.37 13.16
C LEU A 212 -6.32 12.58 14.39
N LYS A 213 -6.92 13.22 15.39
CA LYS A 213 -7.50 12.50 16.53
C LYS A 213 -8.66 11.62 16.09
N ASP A 214 -9.55 12.13 15.22
CA ASP A 214 -10.68 11.36 14.69
C ASP A 214 -10.18 10.22 13.79
N LEU A 215 -9.13 10.47 12.99
CA LEU A 215 -8.47 9.43 12.20
C LEU A 215 -8.01 8.26 13.07
N LEU A 216 -7.32 8.53 14.17
CA LEU A 216 -6.87 7.45 15.06
C LEU A 216 -8.03 6.78 15.78
N SER A 217 -9.07 7.53 16.18
CA SER A 217 -10.25 6.96 16.85
C SER A 217 -11.03 6.00 15.94
N GLU A 218 -10.93 6.14 14.62
CA GLU A 218 -11.52 5.19 13.67
C GLU A 218 -10.64 3.95 13.44
N ASN A 219 -9.33 4.09 13.57
CA ASN A 219 -8.37 3.00 13.29
C ASN A 219 -8.02 2.16 14.52
N ILE A 220 -8.33 2.62 15.75
CA ILE A 220 -8.08 1.85 16.98
C ILE A 220 -9.30 1.93 17.90
N ASN A 221 -9.78 0.78 18.35
CA ASN A 221 -10.88 0.71 19.29
C ASN A 221 -10.50 1.32 20.65
N GLU A 222 -11.43 2.01 21.30
CA GLU A 222 -11.18 2.64 22.60
C GLU A 222 -10.74 1.63 23.67
N SER A 223 -11.27 0.41 23.64
CA SER A 223 -10.89 -0.69 24.51
C SER A 223 -9.42 -1.09 24.40
N ASP A 224 -8.83 -0.92 23.20
CA ASP A 224 -7.46 -1.29 22.89
C ASP A 224 -6.46 -0.16 23.15
N MET A 225 -6.94 1.06 23.36
CA MET A 225 -6.08 2.19 23.70
C MET A 225 -5.54 2.01 25.13
N LEU A 226 -4.23 2.14 25.28
CA LEU A 226 -3.59 2.13 26.60
C LEU A 226 -3.92 3.39 27.41
N TYR A 227 -4.07 4.51 26.73
CA TYR A 227 -4.47 5.82 27.25
C TYR A 227 -5.19 6.62 26.14
N PRO A 228 -5.99 7.65 26.49
CA PRO A 228 -6.65 8.49 25.52
C PRO A 228 -5.66 9.10 24.53
N ILE A 229 -6.08 9.29 23.28
CA ILE A 229 -5.23 9.83 22.23
C ILE A 229 -4.65 11.19 22.67
N ILE A 230 -3.34 11.28 22.67
CA ILE A 230 -2.60 12.54 22.84
C ILE A 230 -2.68 13.28 21.51
N HIS A 231 -3.18 14.52 21.53
CA HIS A 231 -3.37 15.33 20.35
C HIS A 231 -2.60 16.64 20.46
N LEU A 232 -1.59 16.82 19.62
CA LEU A 232 -0.69 17.96 19.61
C LEU A 232 -0.88 18.74 18.31
N LYS A 233 -1.18 20.04 18.43
CA LYS A 233 -1.41 20.92 17.27
C LYS A 233 -0.44 22.10 17.26
N GLY A 234 0.12 22.37 16.09
CA GLY A 234 0.87 23.57 15.76
C GLY A 234 0.41 24.13 14.41
N ASP A 235 1.01 25.21 13.95
CA ASP A 235 0.60 25.88 12.71
C ASP A 235 0.80 25.00 11.47
N ASP A 236 1.93 24.29 11.40
CA ASP A 236 2.35 23.48 10.26
C ASP A 236 2.55 22.01 10.60
N ILE A 237 2.13 21.59 11.79
CA ILE A 237 2.27 20.21 12.25
C ILE A 237 1.10 19.83 13.15
N GLU A 238 0.56 18.65 12.91
CA GLU A 238 -0.43 18.01 13.78
C GLU A 238 0.01 16.58 14.05
N ILE A 239 -0.06 16.14 15.31
CA ILE A 239 0.28 14.78 15.73
C ILE A 239 -0.82 14.27 16.65
N ALA A 240 -1.29 13.07 16.37
CA ALA A 240 -2.14 12.29 17.26
C ALA A 240 -1.43 10.97 17.57
N LEU A 241 -1.39 10.54 18.82
CA LEU A 241 -0.72 9.29 19.19
C LEU A 241 -1.36 8.61 20.40
N THR A 242 -1.30 7.29 20.42
CA THR A 242 -1.56 6.44 21.58
C THR A 242 -0.69 5.19 21.49
N HIS A 243 -0.76 4.30 22.49
CA HIS A 243 -0.21 2.93 22.40
C HIS A 243 -1.35 1.93 22.43
N SER A 244 -1.26 0.89 21.61
CA SER A 244 -2.19 -0.23 21.68
C SER A 244 -1.83 -1.19 22.82
N LYS A 245 -2.87 -1.80 23.42
CA LYS A 245 -2.70 -2.89 24.40
C LYS A 245 -2.38 -4.22 23.70
N THR A 246 -2.90 -4.42 22.51
CA THR A 246 -2.98 -5.72 21.81
C THR A 246 -1.97 -5.83 20.67
N GLN A 247 -1.70 -4.76 19.94
CA GLN A 247 -0.74 -4.75 18.84
C GLN A 247 0.72 -4.83 19.34
N TYR A 248 1.57 -5.47 18.56
CA TYR A 248 3.01 -5.59 18.84
C TYR A 248 3.86 -4.67 17.95
N SER A 249 3.36 -4.28 16.77
CA SER A 249 4.05 -3.45 15.79
C SER A 249 3.79 -1.97 15.99
N GLU A 250 4.66 -1.15 15.40
CA GLU A 250 4.48 0.30 15.26
C GLU A 250 3.51 0.56 14.10
N GLU A 251 2.55 1.47 14.26
CA GLU A 251 1.63 1.88 13.20
C GLU A 251 1.72 3.39 12.98
N TYR A 252 1.90 3.79 11.72
CA TYR A 252 2.11 5.18 11.34
C TYR A 252 1.22 5.59 10.17
N HIS A 253 0.41 6.62 10.40
CA HIS A 253 -0.32 7.34 9.35
C HIS A 253 0.41 8.67 9.11
N SER A 254 1.05 8.85 7.96
CA SER A 254 1.87 10.03 7.72
C SER A 254 1.43 10.83 6.51
N PHE A 255 1.43 12.16 6.65
CA PHE A 255 0.91 13.08 5.65
C PHE A 255 1.81 14.30 5.50
N VAL A 256 1.96 14.75 4.27
CA VAL A 256 2.69 15.98 3.91
C VAL A 256 1.85 16.79 2.94
N ASN A 257 1.51 18.04 3.29
CA ASN A 257 0.66 18.92 2.48
C ASN A 257 -0.63 18.24 1.98
N GLY A 258 -1.29 17.45 2.83
CA GLY A 258 -2.51 16.73 2.46
C GLY A 258 -2.29 15.42 1.68
N GLN A 259 -1.04 15.06 1.34
CA GLN A 259 -0.71 13.81 0.66
C GLN A 259 -0.42 12.71 1.67
N ASN A 260 -1.02 11.53 1.47
CA ASN A 260 -0.71 10.35 2.27
C ASN A 260 0.65 9.77 1.84
N THR A 261 1.66 9.91 2.69
CA THR A 261 3.01 9.41 2.45
C THR A 261 3.16 7.97 2.97
N THR A 262 2.62 7.02 2.21
CA THR A 262 2.55 5.61 2.61
C THR A 262 3.92 4.96 2.84
N GLN A 263 4.97 5.50 2.24
CA GLN A 263 6.37 5.10 2.42
C GLN A 263 7.13 6.02 3.39
N GLY A 264 6.41 6.93 4.08
CA GLY A 264 7.01 7.86 5.04
C GLY A 264 7.88 8.93 4.39
N GLY A 265 9.12 9.03 4.83
CA GLY A 265 10.09 10.02 4.39
C GLY A 265 10.78 10.72 5.56
N THR A 266 11.48 11.81 5.28
CA THR A 266 12.31 12.56 6.25
C THR A 266 11.54 12.98 7.51
N HIS A 267 10.28 13.37 7.36
CA HIS A 267 9.42 13.79 8.48
C HIS A 267 9.07 12.63 9.43
N LEU A 268 8.78 11.44 8.88
CA LEU A 268 8.45 10.29 9.72
C LEU A 268 9.69 9.79 10.47
N VAL A 269 10.86 9.78 9.82
CA VAL A 269 12.14 9.45 10.48
C VAL A 269 12.40 10.43 11.61
N ALA A 270 12.28 11.75 11.35
CA ALA A 270 12.46 12.77 12.36
C ALA A 270 11.49 12.62 13.55
N TYR A 271 10.23 12.29 13.28
CA TYR A 271 9.24 12.04 14.32
C TYR A 271 9.60 10.83 15.19
N ARG A 272 9.96 9.70 14.56
CA ARG A 272 10.35 8.47 15.28
C ARG A 272 11.57 8.68 16.18
N GLU A 273 12.50 9.52 15.78
CA GLU A 273 13.65 9.92 16.59
C GLU A 273 13.25 10.86 17.73
N SER A 274 12.41 11.87 17.42
CA SER A 274 12.05 12.92 18.37
C SER A 274 11.23 12.39 19.54
N ILE A 275 10.29 11.47 19.30
CA ILE A 275 9.50 10.87 20.37
C ILE A 275 10.38 10.08 21.35
N VAL A 276 11.35 9.32 20.85
CA VAL A 276 12.29 8.56 21.67
C VAL A 276 13.17 9.51 22.50
N LYS A 277 13.67 10.56 21.87
CA LYS A 277 14.50 11.56 22.55
C LYS A 277 13.73 12.26 23.66
N THR A 278 12.51 12.73 23.38
CA THR A 278 11.67 13.42 24.37
C THR A 278 11.32 12.52 25.54
N ILE A 279 10.96 11.27 25.29
CA ILE A 279 10.65 10.29 26.35
C ILE A 279 11.87 10.00 27.23
N ARG A 280 13.07 9.86 26.63
CA ARG A 280 14.32 9.67 27.38
C ARG A 280 14.64 10.87 28.26
N GLU A 281 14.50 12.09 27.76
CA GLU A 281 14.71 13.33 28.48
C GLU A 281 13.71 13.48 29.64
N TYR A 282 12.43 13.23 29.39
CA TYR A 282 11.37 13.35 30.40
C TYR A 282 11.57 12.40 31.59
N TYR A 283 11.91 11.14 31.36
CA TYR A 283 12.13 10.20 32.47
C TYR A 283 13.58 10.15 32.97
N GLY A 284 14.51 10.90 32.37
CA GLY A 284 15.92 10.88 32.71
C GLY A 284 16.58 9.50 32.56
N LYS A 285 16.07 8.65 31.64
CA LYS A 285 16.52 7.26 31.45
C LYS A 285 16.74 6.92 30.00
N THR A 286 17.83 6.24 29.69
CA THR A 286 18.17 5.76 28.35
C THR A 286 17.42 4.46 28.07
N TYR A 287 16.19 4.57 27.53
CA TYR A 287 15.43 3.44 27.02
C TYR A 287 15.89 3.07 25.61
N GLU A 288 15.77 1.80 25.23
CA GLU A 288 15.92 1.42 23.82
C GLU A 288 14.81 2.03 22.96
N ALA A 289 15.16 2.44 21.74
CA ALA A 289 14.21 3.09 20.84
C ALA A 289 13.03 2.19 20.48
N SER A 290 13.29 0.90 20.28
CA SER A 290 12.27 -0.11 20.02
C SER A 290 11.29 -0.29 21.19
N ASP A 291 11.77 -0.17 22.45
CA ASP A 291 10.91 -0.31 23.62
C ASP A 291 9.97 0.88 23.78
N VAL A 292 10.45 2.10 23.44
CA VAL A 292 9.64 3.32 23.46
C VAL A 292 8.54 3.29 22.40
N ARG A 293 8.87 2.81 21.19
CA ARG A 293 7.94 2.82 20.07
C ARG A 293 7.06 1.57 19.98
N LYS A 294 7.33 0.55 20.79
CA LYS A 294 6.55 -0.70 20.75
C LYS A 294 5.06 -0.45 20.93
N SER A 295 4.26 -0.91 19.98
CA SER A 295 2.79 -0.78 19.97
C SER A 295 2.28 0.66 19.83
N ILE A 296 3.11 1.60 19.34
CA ILE A 296 2.67 2.96 19.08
C ILE A 296 1.75 2.99 17.87
N VAL A 297 0.63 3.70 18.00
CA VAL A 297 -0.28 4.04 16.90
C VAL A 297 -0.32 5.54 16.79
N THR A 298 0.11 6.09 15.65
CA THR A 298 0.24 7.53 15.51
C THR A 298 -0.09 8.02 14.12
N ALA A 299 -0.62 9.23 14.06
CA ALA A 299 -0.81 10.00 12.85
C ALA A 299 -0.01 11.30 12.94
N ILE A 300 0.70 11.64 11.87
CA ILE A 300 1.45 12.89 11.75
C ILE A 300 1.13 13.56 10.42
N ALA A 301 0.82 14.85 10.46
CA ALA A 301 0.67 15.69 9.27
C ALA A 301 1.57 16.92 9.40
N ILE A 302 2.33 17.23 8.34
CA ILE A 302 3.14 18.45 8.27
C ILE A 302 2.84 19.23 6.98
N LYS A 303 3.09 20.54 7.02
CA LYS A 303 3.04 21.42 5.86
C LYS A 303 4.43 21.96 5.58
N VAL A 304 4.98 21.57 4.44
CA VAL A 304 6.32 21.95 3.95
C VAL A 304 6.15 22.92 2.78
N MET A 305 6.99 23.94 2.71
CA MET A 305 7.02 24.83 1.55
C MET A 305 7.75 24.13 0.40
N GLU A 306 7.12 24.06 -0.77
CA GLU A 306 7.68 23.43 -1.97
C GLU A 306 8.26 22.03 -1.72
N PRO A 307 7.43 21.06 -1.24
CA PRO A 307 7.92 19.74 -0.89
C PRO A 307 8.44 18.97 -2.10
N VAL A 308 9.58 18.33 -1.94
CA VAL A 308 10.16 17.41 -2.92
C VAL A 308 9.82 15.98 -2.49
N PHE A 309 9.17 15.23 -3.36
CA PHE A 309 8.87 13.81 -3.16
C PHE A 309 9.78 12.96 -4.05
N GLU A 310 10.06 11.73 -3.64
CA GLU A 310 10.91 10.81 -4.41
C GLU A 310 10.22 10.32 -5.71
N SER A 311 8.90 10.41 -5.81
CA SER A 311 8.13 10.00 -6.98
C SER A 311 6.93 10.91 -7.24
N GLN A 312 6.40 10.89 -8.46
CA GLN A 312 5.19 11.63 -8.84
C GLN A 312 3.95 11.18 -8.04
N THR A 313 3.90 9.96 -7.56
CA THR A 313 2.82 9.45 -6.69
C THR A 313 2.85 10.03 -5.28
N LYS A 314 3.90 10.79 -4.93
CA LYS A 314 4.06 11.54 -3.67
C LYS A 314 3.97 10.67 -2.41
N THR A 315 4.39 9.41 -2.50
CA THR A 315 4.30 8.43 -1.41
C THR A 315 5.39 8.59 -0.36
N LYS A 316 6.50 9.29 -0.68
CA LYS A 316 7.64 9.47 0.23
C LYS A 316 8.22 10.89 0.13
N LEU A 317 8.34 11.57 1.28
CA LEU A 317 8.96 12.89 1.34
C LEU A 317 10.48 12.79 1.29
N GLY A 318 11.10 13.50 0.33
CA GLY A 318 12.56 13.63 0.19
C GLY A 318 13.11 14.93 0.80
N SER A 319 12.30 15.99 0.96
CA SER A 319 12.76 17.28 1.48
C SER A 319 13.45 17.17 2.84
N THR A 320 14.59 17.83 3.00
CA THR A 320 15.31 17.94 4.29
C THR A 320 14.93 19.19 5.06
N ASP A 321 14.38 20.20 4.39
CA ASP A 321 14.07 21.51 4.94
C ASP A 321 12.57 21.80 4.86
N MET A 322 12.07 22.60 5.82
CA MET A 322 10.67 23.08 5.81
C MET A 322 10.43 24.14 4.73
N GLY A 323 11.50 24.59 4.07
CA GLY A 323 11.50 25.59 2.99
C GLY A 323 11.66 27.04 3.46
N GLY A 324 12.11 27.89 2.57
CA GLY A 324 12.35 29.30 2.85
C GLY A 324 13.44 29.55 3.88
N LYS A 325 13.10 30.30 4.94
CA LYS A 325 14.00 30.57 6.09
C LYS A 325 13.70 29.70 7.31
N LEU A 326 12.85 28.68 7.13
CA LEU A 326 12.47 27.78 8.21
C LEU A 326 13.59 26.75 8.49
N PRO A 327 13.60 26.12 9.69
CA PRO A 327 14.60 25.11 10.03
C PRO A 327 14.44 23.84 9.17
N THR A 328 15.37 22.91 9.35
CA THR A 328 15.23 21.58 8.75
C THR A 328 13.96 20.87 9.28
N VAL A 329 13.39 19.97 8.49
CA VAL A 329 12.25 19.12 8.87
C VAL A 329 12.54 18.43 10.22
N ARG A 330 13.77 17.91 10.38
CA ARG A 330 14.21 17.24 11.60
C ARG A 330 14.20 18.17 12.81
N THR A 331 14.77 19.36 12.69
CA THR A 331 14.81 20.35 13.78
C THR A 331 13.41 20.81 14.15
N TYR A 332 12.59 21.13 13.14
CA TYR A 332 11.22 21.60 13.36
C TYR A 332 10.36 20.58 14.13
N ILE A 333 10.40 19.32 13.72
CA ILE A 333 9.64 18.25 14.38
C ILE A 333 10.21 17.97 15.77
N ASN A 334 11.53 17.94 15.94
CA ASN A 334 12.16 17.72 17.26
C ASN A 334 11.75 18.78 18.26
N ASP A 335 11.82 20.06 17.89
CA ASP A 335 11.49 21.17 18.79
C ASP A 335 10.00 21.16 19.16
N PHE A 336 9.13 20.88 18.18
CA PHE A 336 7.70 20.77 18.41
C PHE A 336 7.37 19.61 19.36
N VAL A 337 7.83 18.39 19.05
CA VAL A 337 7.56 17.20 19.87
C VAL A 337 8.13 17.37 21.27
N LYS A 338 9.37 17.84 21.38
CA LYS A 338 10.00 18.09 22.68
C LYS A 338 9.14 19.03 23.51
N THR A 339 8.73 20.16 22.95
CA THR A 339 7.98 21.18 23.71
C THR A 339 6.57 20.69 24.04
N GLN A 340 5.83 20.19 23.06
CA GLN A 340 4.42 19.87 23.24
C GLN A 340 4.18 18.56 24.00
N LEU A 341 4.95 17.52 23.69
CA LEU A 341 4.81 16.23 24.38
C LEU A 341 5.30 16.31 25.82
N ASP A 342 6.44 16.96 26.07
CA ASP A 342 6.96 17.15 27.44
C ASP A 342 5.97 17.92 28.32
N ASN A 343 5.44 19.05 27.82
CA ASN A 343 4.39 19.80 28.49
C ASN A 343 3.12 18.97 28.74
N PHE A 344 2.72 18.13 27.77
CA PHE A 344 1.58 17.25 27.92
C PHE A 344 1.79 16.23 29.03
N LEU A 345 2.95 15.58 29.06
CA LEU A 345 3.29 14.56 30.07
C LEU A 345 3.33 15.15 31.49
N HIS A 346 3.87 16.35 31.67
CA HIS A 346 3.86 17.03 32.95
C HIS A 346 2.44 17.39 33.41
N LYS A 347 1.52 17.70 32.49
CA LYS A 347 0.12 17.99 32.82
C LYS A 347 -0.72 16.75 33.04
N ASN A 348 -0.27 15.58 32.56
CA ASN A 348 -1.03 14.32 32.59
C ASN A 348 -0.19 13.18 33.17
N PRO A 349 0.12 13.22 34.50
CA PRO A 349 0.99 12.24 35.12
C PRO A 349 0.50 10.78 35.00
N ASP A 350 -0.84 10.55 35.01
CA ASP A 350 -1.40 9.21 34.84
C ASP A 350 -1.09 8.62 33.46
N THR A 351 -1.12 9.46 32.43
CA THR A 351 -0.74 9.03 31.07
C THR A 351 0.74 8.75 30.98
N ALA A 352 1.57 9.62 31.58
CA ALA A 352 3.01 9.41 31.65
C ALA A 352 3.34 8.09 32.35
N GLU A 353 2.71 7.80 33.50
CA GLU A 353 2.93 6.54 34.22
C GLU A 353 2.57 5.32 33.35
N LYS A 354 1.44 5.36 32.63
CA LYS A 354 1.05 4.27 31.70
C LYS A 354 2.09 4.06 30.60
N ILE A 355 2.60 5.13 30.02
CA ILE A 355 3.66 5.07 28.99
C ILE A 355 4.92 4.42 29.60
N GLN A 356 5.35 4.86 30.78
CA GLN A 356 6.52 4.30 31.43
C GLN A 356 6.37 2.81 31.73
N ARG A 357 5.21 2.40 32.26
CA ARG A 357 4.91 0.98 32.52
C ARG A 357 4.98 0.14 31.23
N LYS A 358 4.45 0.66 30.13
CA LYS A 358 4.50 -0.02 28.81
C LYS A 358 5.94 -0.18 28.32
N ILE A 359 6.77 0.87 28.44
CA ILE A 359 8.18 0.84 28.06
C ILE A 359 8.94 -0.18 28.91
N LEU A 360 8.73 -0.18 30.23
CA LEU A 360 9.37 -1.14 31.14
C LEU A 360 8.93 -2.58 30.88
N GLN A 361 7.66 -2.78 30.50
CA GLN A 361 7.16 -4.08 30.07
C GLN A 361 7.86 -4.52 28.78
N ALA A 362 7.96 -3.63 27.77
CA ALA A 362 8.64 -3.90 26.52
C ALA A 362 10.12 -4.24 26.74
N GLU A 363 10.81 -3.50 27.62
CA GLU A 363 12.20 -3.77 28.02
C GLU A 363 12.37 -5.17 28.65
N ARG A 364 11.46 -5.56 29.57
CA ARG A 364 11.48 -6.90 30.19
C ARG A 364 11.27 -7.99 29.13
N GLU A 365 10.24 -7.86 28.30
CA GLU A 365 9.95 -8.82 27.22
C GLU A 365 11.13 -8.94 26.25
N ARG A 366 11.76 -7.84 25.86
CA ARG A 366 12.94 -7.84 24.99
C ARG A 366 14.13 -8.56 25.65
N LYS A 367 14.40 -8.30 26.93
CA LYS A 367 15.49 -8.97 27.68
C LYS A 367 15.24 -10.46 27.84
N GLU A 368 14.00 -10.86 28.18
CA GLU A 368 13.61 -12.27 28.26
C GLU A 368 13.74 -12.96 26.89
N LEU A 369 13.25 -12.31 25.82
CA LEU A 369 13.38 -12.81 24.46
C LEU A 369 14.85 -12.92 24.01
N SER A 370 15.70 -11.97 24.41
CA SER A 370 17.16 -12.02 24.11
C SER A 370 17.82 -13.23 24.72
N GLY A 371 17.47 -13.59 25.96
CA GLY A 371 17.95 -14.81 26.62
C GLY A 371 17.50 -16.08 25.88
N ILE A 372 16.22 -16.12 25.50
CA ILE A 372 15.64 -17.25 24.75
C ILE A 372 16.24 -17.34 23.35
N ARG A 373 16.45 -16.20 22.66
CA ARG A 373 17.13 -16.13 21.36
C ARG A 373 18.52 -16.72 21.41
N LYS A 374 19.31 -16.37 22.44
CA LYS A 374 20.64 -16.92 22.63
C LYS A 374 20.60 -18.45 22.73
N LEU A 375 19.69 -18.98 23.52
CA LEU A 375 19.48 -20.42 23.66
C LEU A 375 18.98 -21.06 22.35
N ALA A 376 18.06 -20.38 21.64
CA ALA A 376 17.55 -20.84 20.36
C ALA A 376 18.63 -20.80 19.27
N LYS A 377 19.45 -19.74 19.23
CA LYS A 377 20.58 -19.59 18.30
C LYS A 377 21.68 -20.64 18.57
N ASP A 378 21.94 -20.95 19.84
CA ASP A 378 22.87 -22.01 20.21
C ASP A 378 22.33 -23.41 19.82
N ARG A 379 21.01 -23.61 19.93
CA ARG A 379 20.34 -24.83 19.43
C ARG A 379 20.34 -24.88 17.91
N ALA A 380 19.99 -23.77 17.23
CA ALA A 380 20.00 -23.66 15.78
C ALA A 380 21.40 -23.81 15.20
N LYS A 381 22.46 -23.29 15.84
CA LYS A 381 23.85 -23.53 15.45
C LYS A 381 24.23 -25.01 15.57
N LYS A 382 23.79 -25.70 16.63
CA LYS A 382 23.95 -27.13 16.78
C LYS A 382 23.15 -27.92 15.74
N ALA A 383 21.95 -27.43 15.37
CA ALA A 383 21.10 -28.00 14.33
C ALA A 383 21.55 -27.61 12.91
N SER A 384 22.16 -26.42 12.69
CA SER A 384 22.57 -25.93 11.37
C SER A 384 23.77 -26.72 10.80
N LEU A 385 24.60 -27.32 11.64
CA LEU A 385 25.58 -28.32 11.21
C LEU A 385 24.90 -29.56 10.58
N HIS A 386 23.58 -29.74 10.79
CA HIS A 386 22.77 -30.85 10.28
C HIS A 386 21.37 -30.44 9.84
N ASN A 387 21.17 -29.17 9.45
CA ASN A 387 19.82 -28.70 9.06
C ASN A 387 19.38 -29.33 7.73
N LYS A 388 18.77 -30.52 7.82
CA LYS A 388 18.18 -31.22 6.68
C LYS A 388 17.03 -30.47 6.03
N LYS A 389 16.47 -29.40 6.66
CA LYS A 389 15.31 -28.66 6.22
C LYS A 389 15.61 -27.52 5.25
N LEU A 390 16.76 -26.85 5.40
CA LEU A 390 17.18 -25.78 4.52
C LEU A 390 18.15 -26.32 3.45
N ARG A 391 17.77 -26.20 2.20
CA ARG A 391 18.65 -26.33 1.03
C ARG A 391 18.95 -24.93 0.52
N ASP A 392 20.02 -24.33 1.05
CA ASP A 392 20.40 -22.95 0.79
C ASP A 392 20.86 -22.71 -0.65
N CYS A 393 20.86 -21.44 -1.08
CA CYS A 393 21.46 -20.98 -2.32
C CYS A 393 22.81 -20.30 -2.06
N ARG A 394 23.54 -19.99 -3.13
CA ARG A 394 24.88 -19.42 -3.03
C ARG A 394 24.88 -17.90 -2.87
N VAL A 395 23.93 -17.20 -3.49
CA VAL A 395 23.77 -15.75 -3.46
C VAL A 395 22.66 -15.41 -2.47
N HIS A 396 22.84 -14.37 -1.67
CA HIS A 396 21.84 -13.86 -0.74
C HIS A 396 21.44 -12.41 -1.05
N PHE A 397 20.28 -11.96 -0.59
CA PHE A 397 19.76 -10.63 -0.85
C PHE A 397 20.69 -9.51 -0.35
N GLY A 398 21.34 -9.70 0.80
CA GLY A 398 22.34 -8.77 1.35
C GLY A 398 23.66 -8.69 0.57
N ASP A 399 23.87 -9.55 -0.43
CA ASP A 399 25.07 -9.51 -1.29
C ASP A 399 24.92 -8.47 -2.40
N THR A 400 25.02 -7.20 -2.02
CA THR A 400 24.82 -6.04 -2.93
C THR A 400 25.82 -5.94 -4.07
N LYS A 401 26.89 -6.73 -4.05
CA LYS A 401 27.90 -6.78 -5.13
C LYS A 401 27.50 -7.78 -6.23
N ASN A 402 26.54 -8.64 -5.97
CA ASN A 402 26.08 -9.62 -6.94
C ASN A 402 24.84 -9.08 -7.66
N GLU A 403 24.87 -8.98 -8.98
CA GLU A 403 23.78 -8.46 -9.81
C GLU A 403 22.49 -9.29 -9.69
N ARG A 404 22.59 -10.55 -9.26
CA ARG A 404 21.46 -11.46 -9.10
C ARG A 404 20.89 -11.50 -7.67
N ASN A 405 21.30 -10.60 -6.78
CA ASN A 405 20.84 -10.60 -5.40
C ASN A 405 19.32 -10.40 -5.26
N LEU A 406 18.69 -9.64 -6.18
CA LEU A 406 17.24 -9.41 -6.23
C LEU A 406 16.43 -10.65 -6.69
N GLU A 407 17.09 -11.62 -7.33
CA GLU A 407 16.47 -12.88 -7.77
C GLU A 407 16.38 -13.92 -6.63
N THR A 408 17.04 -13.65 -5.50
CA THR A 408 17.15 -14.60 -4.40
C THR A 408 15.78 -14.96 -3.84
N THR A 409 15.48 -16.26 -3.78
CA THR A 409 14.16 -16.79 -3.45
C THR A 409 14.27 -17.95 -2.47
N LEU A 410 13.48 -17.89 -1.38
CA LEU A 410 13.27 -19.02 -0.48
C LEU A 410 11.89 -19.62 -0.71
N PHE A 411 11.82 -20.86 -1.18
CA PHE A 411 10.57 -21.62 -1.24
C PHE A 411 10.31 -22.32 0.08
N ILE A 412 9.18 -22.04 0.72
CA ILE A 412 8.70 -22.73 1.92
C ILE A 412 7.70 -23.79 1.48
N THR A 413 8.04 -25.06 1.66
CA THR A 413 7.27 -26.20 1.15
C THR A 413 6.62 -27.03 2.23
N GLU A 414 5.52 -27.70 1.87
CA GLU A 414 4.83 -28.68 2.70
C GLU A 414 5.50 -30.05 2.59
N GLY A 415 6.43 -30.36 3.51
CA GLY A 415 7.04 -31.67 3.60
C GLY A 415 8.15 -31.95 2.57
N ASP A 416 8.69 -33.18 2.67
CA ASP A 416 9.90 -33.57 1.94
C ASP A 416 9.65 -33.92 0.46
N SER A 417 8.43 -34.29 0.07
CA SER A 417 8.11 -34.65 -1.32
C SER A 417 8.17 -33.42 -2.23
N ALA A 418 7.41 -32.38 -1.91
CA ALA A 418 7.42 -31.10 -2.63
C ALA A 418 8.81 -30.45 -2.59
N SER A 419 9.46 -30.46 -1.42
CA SER A 419 10.84 -29.99 -1.24
C SER A 419 11.82 -30.72 -2.15
N GLY A 420 11.67 -32.03 -2.33
CA GLY A 420 12.51 -32.84 -3.19
C GLY A 420 12.40 -32.48 -4.67
N SER A 421 11.20 -32.24 -5.18
CA SER A 421 10.95 -31.83 -6.56
C SER A 421 11.57 -30.45 -6.83
N ILE A 422 11.29 -29.45 -5.99
CA ILE A 422 11.85 -28.09 -6.14
C ILE A 422 13.37 -28.11 -5.99
N THR A 423 13.92 -28.86 -5.03
CA THR A 423 15.38 -28.95 -4.80
C THR A 423 16.12 -29.44 -6.03
N LYS A 424 15.53 -30.37 -6.78
CA LYS A 424 16.14 -30.93 -8.00
C LYS A 424 16.05 -29.98 -9.20
N SER A 425 15.05 -29.11 -9.22
CA SER A 425 14.71 -28.22 -10.33
C SER A 425 15.24 -26.80 -10.18
N ARG A 426 15.63 -26.39 -8.97
CA ARG A 426 15.98 -25.01 -8.62
C ARG A 426 17.30 -24.52 -9.21
N ASP A 427 17.42 -23.22 -9.41
CA ASP A 427 18.72 -22.58 -9.59
C ASP A 427 19.46 -22.52 -8.23
N VAL A 428 20.52 -23.31 -8.12
CA VAL A 428 21.34 -23.41 -6.88
C VAL A 428 21.99 -22.06 -6.50
N ASN A 429 22.12 -21.13 -7.45
CA ASN A 429 22.74 -19.85 -7.17
C ASN A 429 21.79 -18.92 -6.42
N THR A 430 20.51 -18.85 -6.81
CA THR A 430 19.56 -17.85 -6.30
C THR A 430 18.35 -18.44 -5.59
N GLN A 431 18.09 -19.76 -5.69
CA GLN A 431 16.90 -20.37 -5.12
C GLN A 431 17.24 -21.32 -3.99
N ALA A 432 16.63 -21.09 -2.84
CA ALA A 432 16.72 -21.93 -1.64
C ALA A 432 15.37 -22.61 -1.34
N VAL A 433 15.38 -23.71 -0.61
CA VAL A 433 14.17 -24.46 -0.22
C VAL A 433 14.20 -24.75 1.28
N PHE A 434 13.09 -24.46 1.95
CA PHE A 434 12.84 -24.79 3.35
C PHE A 434 11.65 -25.75 3.44
N SER A 435 11.88 -26.95 4.00
CA SER A 435 10.83 -27.97 4.16
C SER A 435 10.21 -27.91 5.55
N LEU A 436 8.90 -27.71 5.63
CA LEU A 436 8.12 -27.80 6.87
C LEU A 436 7.86 -29.27 7.22
N LYS A 437 7.76 -29.58 8.51
CA LYS A 437 7.36 -30.89 8.99
C LYS A 437 5.89 -30.87 9.43
N GLY A 438 5.01 -30.99 8.44
CA GLY A 438 3.55 -30.94 8.67
C GLY A 438 3.01 -29.52 8.90
N LYS A 439 1.80 -29.42 9.45
CA LYS A 439 1.11 -28.15 9.68
C LYS A 439 1.80 -27.33 10.76
N PRO A 440 2.19 -26.07 10.48
CA PRO A 440 2.79 -25.21 11.49
C PRO A 440 1.79 -24.82 12.57
N LEU A 441 2.30 -24.32 13.70
CA LEU A 441 1.52 -23.83 14.82
C LEU A 441 0.64 -22.63 14.41
N ASN A 442 -0.63 -22.60 14.84
CA ASN A 442 -1.41 -21.38 14.77
C ASN A 442 -0.87 -20.35 15.77
N CYS A 443 -0.27 -19.30 15.24
CA CYS A 443 0.39 -18.26 16.04
C CYS A 443 -0.55 -17.19 16.58
N TYR A 444 -1.81 -17.15 16.15
CA TYR A 444 -2.74 -16.10 16.55
C TYR A 444 -2.91 -16.05 18.07
N GLY A 445 -2.74 -14.86 18.65
CA GLY A 445 -2.86 -14.61 20.08
C GLY A 445 -1.72 -15.19 20.94
N LEU A 446 -0.70 -15.79 20.33
CA LEU A 446 0.46 -16.30 21.05
C LEU A 446 1.54 -15.23 21.22
N SER A 447 2.32 -15.34 22.29
CA SER A 447 3.47 -14.48 22.51
C SER A 447 4.64 -14.88 21.60
N LYS A 448 5.51 -13.92 21.29
CA LYS A 448 6.74 -14.15 20.50
C LYS A 448 7.65 -15.23 21.13
N LYS A 449 7.59 -15.39 22.45
CA LYS A 449 8.31 -16.43 23.20
C LYS A 449 7.93 -17.85 22.74
N ILE A 450 6.63 -18.14 22.64
CA ILE A 450 6.15 -19.48 22.23
C ILE A 450 6.57 -19.81 20.80
N VAL A 451 6.61 -18.78 19.93
CA VAL A 451 7.08 -18.93 18.55
C VAL A 451 8.56 -19.28 18.49
N TYR A 452 9.40 -18.66 19.32
CA TYR A 452 10.82 -19.00 19.42
C TYR A 452 11.05 -20.39 20.04
N GLU A 453 10.17 -20.88 20.89
CA GLU A 453 10.23 -22.22 21.45
C GLU A 453 9.78 -23.29 20.44
N ASN A 454 9.02 -22.92 19.42
CA ASN A 454 8.61 -23.79 18.34
C ASN A 454 9.77 -24.02 17.35
N GLU A 455 10.15 -25.29 17.18
CA GLU A 455 11.33 -25.66 16.35
C GLU A 455 11.19 -25.22 14.89
N GLU A 456 10.00 -25.40 14.27
CA GLU A 456 9.75 -25.05 12.87
C GLU A 456 9.91 -23.56 12.62
N PHE A 457 9.25 -22.74 13.42
CA PHE A 457 9.31 -21.30 13.27
C PHE A 457 10.66 -20.71 13.67
N ASN A 458 11.34 -21.30 14.67
CA ASN A 458 12.68 -20.90 15.04
C ASN A 458 13.67 -21.15 13.89
N LEU A 459 13.60 -22.32 13.25
CA LEU A 459 14.44 -22.64 12.10
C LEU A 459 14.10 -21.79 10.86
N LEU A 460 12.83 -21.46 10.65
CA LEU A 460 12.40 -20.59 9.56
C LEU A 460 12.89 -19.15 9.76
N GLN A 461 12.77 -18.59 10.97
CA GLN A 461 13.30 -17.27 11.30
C GLN A 461 14.81 -17.21 11.09
N ALA A 462 15.54 -18.22 11.55
CA ALA A 462 16.98 -18.31 11.37
C ALA A 462 17.37 -18.45 9.88
N ALA A 463 16.60 -19.19 9.08
CA ALA A 463 16.80 -19.32 7.65
C ALA A 463 16.61 -17.97 6.92
N LEU A 464 15.58 -17.21 7.31
CA LEU A 464 15.27 -15.89 6.75
C LEU A 464 16.16 -14.77 7.28
N ASN A 465 16.75 -14.95 8.46
CA ASN A 465 17.53 -13.94 9.21
C ASN A 465 16.74 -12.66 9.54
N ILE A 466 15.46 -12.81 9.94
CA ILE A 466 14.54 -11.72 10.24
C ILE A 466 14.35 -11.47 11.75
N GLU A 467 15.22 -12.02 12.59
CA GLU A 467 15.05 -11.98 14.04
C GLU A 467 15.17 -10.56 14.61
N GLU A 468 16.08 -9.74 14.08
CA GLU A 468 16.40 -8.41 14.60
C GLU A 468 15.84 -7.29 13.75
N SER A 469 16.01 -7.36 12.44
CA SER A 469 15.48 -6.40 11.48
C SER A 469 15.28 -7.05 10.10
N LEU A 470 14.52 -6.39 9.24
CA LEU A 470 14.36 -6.80 7.85
C LEU A 470 15.60 -6.46 7.00
N GLU A 471 16.46 -5.55 7.49
CA GLU A 471 17.69 -5.14 6.80
C GLU A 471 18.66 -6.31 6.54
N ASP A 472 18.57 -7.34 7.39
CA ASP A 472 19.40 -8.55 7.28
C ASP A 472 18.68 -9.72 6.57
N LEU A 473 17.55 -9.47 5.91
CA LEU A 473 16.79 -10.49 5.18
C LEU A 473 17.68 -11.20 4.16
N ARG A 474 17.69 -12.55 4.19
CA ARG A 474 18.58 -13.34 3.33
C ARG A 474 18.09 -13.53 1.91
N TYR A 475 16.79 -13.50 1.68
CA TYR A 475 16.19 -13.76 0.37
C TYR A 475 15.20 -12.65 0.03
N ASN A 476 15.35 -12.06 -1.14
CA ASN A 476 14.43 -11.00 -1.60
C ASN A 476 12.99 -11.49 -1.73
N ASN A 477 12.81 -12.74 -2.20
CA ASN A 477 11.50 -13.34 -2.36
C ASN A 477 11.32 -14.49 -1.37
N VAL A 478 10.30 -14.42 -0.53
CA VAL A 478 9.87 -15.49 0.36
C VAL A 478 8.59 -16.08 -0.23
N VAL A 479 8.65 -17.29 -0.73
CA VAL A 479 7.59 -17.90 -1.53
C VAL A 479 6.99 -19.09 -0.80
N ILE A 480 5.69 -19.00 -0.49
CA ILE A 480 4.92 -20.11 0.06
C ILE A 480 4.54 -21.05 -1.09
N ALA A 481 5.09 -22.25 -1.10
CA ALA A 481 4.86 -23.29 -2.09
C ALA A 481 4.17 -24.48 -1.43
N THR A 482 2.85 -24.49 -1.41
CA THR A 482 1.99 -25.53 -0.81
C THR A 482 1.12 -26.17 -1.86
N ASP A 483 0.63 -27.37 -1.58
CA ASP A 483 -0.30 -28.08 -2.44
C ASP A 483 -1.58 -27.29 -2.68
N ALA A 484 -2.26 -27.56 -3.80
CA ALA A 484 -3.51 -26.89 -4.19
C ALA A 484 -4.76 -27.52 -3.51
N ASP A 485 -4.58 -28.23 -2.43
CA ASP A 485 -5.64 -28.86 -1.66
C ASP A 485 -6.01 -28.08 -0.37
N VAL A 486 -6.94 -28.62 0.40
CA VAL A 486 -7.44 -27.98 1.64
C VAL A 486 -6.32 -27.88 2.70
N ASP A 487 -5.44 -28.87 2.77
CA ASP A 487 -4.34 -28.90 3.74
C ASP A 487 -3.27 -27.87 3.38
N GLY A 488 -2.90 -27.79 2.11
CA GLY A 488 -1.98 -26.76 1.61
C GLY A 488 -2.52 -25.34 1.79
N MET A 489 -3.83 -25.12 1.57
CA MET A 489 -4.47 -23.82 1.85
C MET A 489 -4.40 -23.48 3.36
N HIS A 490 -4.58 -24.45 4.23
CA HIS A 490 -4.47 -24.26 5.68
C HIS A 490 -3.05 -23.90 6.10
N ILE A 491 -2.04 -24.61 5.58
CA ILE A 491 -0.62 -24.30 5.85
C ILE A 491 -0.26 -22.90 5.36
N ARG A 492 -0.74 -22.52 4.19
CA ARG A 492 -0.59 -21.16 3.64
C ARG A 492 -1.14 -20.11 4.59
N LEU A 493 -2.36 -20.30 5.09
CA LEU A 493 -2.99 -19.39 6.04
C LEU A 493 -2.21 -19.31 7.37
N LEU A 494 -1.71 -20.42 7.89
CA LEU A 494 -0.90 -20.46 9.12
C LEU A 494 0.43 -19.71 8.95
N LEU A 495 1.10 -19.84 7.79
CA LEU A 495 2.32 -19.10 7.48
C LEU A 495 2.07 -17.59 7.32
N ILE A 496 1.01 -17.22 6.61
CA ILE A 496 0.60 -15.81 6.47
C ILE A 496 0.30 -15.22 7.87
N THR A 497 -0.39 -15.96 8.74
CA THR A 497 -0.66 -15.55 10.12
C THR A 497 0.64 -15.30 10.90
N PHE A 498 1.62 -16.17 10.75
CA PHE A 498 2.94 -16.00 11.37
C PHE A 498 3.61 -14.71 10.92
N PHE A 499 3.66 -14.44 9.61
CA PHE A 499 4.25 -13.22 9.10
C PHE A 499 3.44 -11.98 9.52
N LEU A 500 2.11 -11.99 9.40
CA LEU A 500 1.26 -10.86 9.78
C LEU A 500 1.41 -10.47 11.25
N GLN A 501 1.51 -11.46 12.14
CA GLN A 501 1.54 -11.20 13.57
C GLN A 501 2.93 -10.77 14.07
N PHE A 502 4.01 -11.34 13.53
CA PHE A 502 5.35 -11.14 14.08
C PHE A 502 6.32 -10.41 13.17
N PHE A 503 6.09 -10.44 11.86
CA PHE A 503 6.96 -9.86 10.84
C PHE A 503 6.15 -9.20 9.71
N PRO A 504 5.19 -8.30 10.03
CA PRO A 504 4.32 -7.68 9.02
C PRO A 504 5.11 -6.88 7.98
N GLU A 505 6.32 -6.43 8.30
CA GLU A 505 7.21 -5.71 7.40
C GLU A 505 7.58 -6.56 6.18
N VAL A 506 7.73 -7.88 6.32
CA VAL A 506 8.01 -8.81 5.19
C VAL A 506 6.90 -8.72 4.12
N ILE A 507 5.66 -8.50 4.56
CA ILE A 507 4.52 -8.34 3.65
C ILE A 507 4.45 -6.90 3.14
N LYS A 508 4.59 -5.91 4.02
CA LYS A 508 4.49 -4.48 3.68
C LYS A 508 5.54 -4.04 2.67
N GLU A 509 6.74 -4.60 2.74
CA GLU A 509 7.85 -4.32 1.83
C GLU A 509 7.82 -5.19 0.56
N GLY A 510 6.82 -6.09 0.44
CA GLY A 510 6.57 -6.83 -0.78
C GLY A 510 7.46 -8.06 -0.97
N HIS A 511 7.93 -8.67 0.11
CA HIS A 511 8.81 -9.85 0.05
C HIS A 511 8.07 -11.18 0.10
N LEU A 512 6.78 -11.23 0.48
CA LEU A 512 6.03 -12.48 0.63
C LEU A 512 5.13 -12.76 -0.56
N TYR A 513 5.25 -13.98 -1.10
CA TYR A 513 4.52 -14.45 -2.28
C TYR A 513 3.94 -15.84 -2.06
N ILE A 514 2.94 -16.18 -2.88
CA ILE A 514 2.38 -17.51 -3.03
C ILE A 514 2.76 -18.01 -4.43
N LEU A 515 3.32 -19.22 -4.53
CA LEU A 515 3.61 -19.86 -5.80
C LEU A 515 2.31 -20.35 -6.44
N GLN A 516 2.04 -19.88 -7.66
CA GLN A 516 1.02 -20.49 -8.51
C GLN A 516 1.64 -21.67 -9.25
N THR A 517 1.01 -22.83 -9.11
CA THR A 517 1.37 -24.02 -9.87
C THR A 517 0.22 -24.44 -10.77
N PRO A 518 0.46 -25.06 -11.93
CA PRO A 518 -0.60 -25.48 -12.81
C PRO A 518 -1.50 -26.53 -12.13
N LEU A 519 -2.81 -26.40 -12.32
CA LEU A 519 -3.81 -27.37 -11.86
C LEU A 519 -3.99 -28.52 -12.84
N PHE A 520 -3.72 -28.27 -14.11
CA PHE A 520 -3.89 -29.27 -15.16
C PHE A 520 -2.71 -29.25 -16.14
N ARG A 521 -2.39 -30.44 -16.66
CA ARG A 521 -1.55 -30.64 -17.83
C ARG A 521 -2.39 -31.25 -18.93
N VAL A 522 -2.47 -30.57 -20.07
CA VAL A 522 -3.15 -31.03 -21.28
C VAL A 522 -2.10 -31.29 -22.35
N ARG A 523 -1.95 -32.51 -22.81
CA ARG A 523 -0.89 -32.86 -23.77
C ARG A 523 -1.37 -33.77 -24.88
N ASN A 524 -0.74 -33.65 -26.04
CA ASN A 524 -0.79 -34.61 -27.12
C ASN A 524 0.64 -35.05 -27.47
N LYS A 525 0.82 -35.85 -28.54
CA LYS A 525 2.13 -36.34 -28.98
C LYS A 525 3.12 -35.23 -29.42
N LYS A 526 2.66 -33.99 -29.61
CA LYS A 526 3.46 -32.89 -30.18
C LYS A 526 3.64 -31.72 -29.21
N GLU A 527 2.67 -31.44 -28.33
CA GLU A 527 2.64 -30.26 -27.48
C GLU A 527 2.07 -30.59 -26.11
N THR A 528 2.62 -29.94 -25.08
CA THR A 528 2.12 -29.98 -23.71
C THR A 528 1.76 -28.55 -23.29
N ILE A 529 0.59 -28.35 -22.73
CA ILE A 529 0.08 -27.07 -22.23
C ILE A 529 -0.24 -27.24 -20.75
N TYR A 530 0.30 -26.34 -19.93
CA TYR A 530 0.00 -26.26 -18.50
C TYR A 530 -1.05 -25.20 -18.26
N CYS A 531 -2.10 -25.55 -17.50
CA CYS A 531 -3.26 -24.72 -17.28
C CYS A 531 -3.44 -24.46 -15.77
N TYR A 532 -3.62 -23.21 -15.41
CA TYR A 532 -3.79 -22.74 -14.03
C TYR A 532 -5.26 -22.54 -13.67
N THR A 533 -6.13 -22.49 -14.66
CA THR A 533 -7.58 -22.32 -14.49
C THR A 533 -8.36 -23.34 -15.32
N ALA A 534 -9.62 -23.55 -14.95
CA ALA A 534 -10.52 -24.39 -15.74
C ALA A 534 -10.79 -23.80 -17.15
N GLN A 535 -10.70 -22.47 -17.29
CA GLN A 535 -10.85 -21.82 -18.61
C GLN A 535 -9.63 -22.13 -19.48
N GLU A 536 -8.41 -21.94 -18.97
CA GLU A 536 -7.18 -22.29 -19.70
C GLU A 536 -7.18 -23.76 -20.14
N ARG A 537 -7.72 -24.68 -19.31
CA ARG A 537 -7.88 -26.09 -19.68
C ARG A 537 -8.79 -26.26 -20.90
N ARG A 538 -9.96 -25.60 -20.93
CA ARG A 538 -10.88 -25.65 -22.05
C ARG A 538 -10.22 -25.13 -23.34
N ASP A 539 -9.58 -23.99 -23.25
CA ASP A 539 -8.88 -23.35 -24.38
C ASP A 539 -7.75 -24.25 -24.91
N ALA A 540 -7.00 -24.90 -24.01
CA ALA A 540 -5.96 -25.86 -24.37
C ALA A 540 -6.52 -27.11 -25.06
N MET A 541 -7.66 -27.62 -24.61
CA MET A 541 -8.35 -28.75 -25.26
C MET A 541 -8.80 -28.40 -26.68
N GLU A 542 -9.38 -27.22 -26.87
CA GLU A 542 -9.78 -26.73 -28.19
C GLU A 542 -8.57 -26.55 -29.12
N LYS A 543 -7.46 -26.04 -28.61
CA LYS A 543 -6.22 -25.81 -29.35
C LYS A 543 -5.60 -27.12 -29.82
N LEU A 544 -5.54 -28.14 -28.98
CA LEU A 544 -4.87 -29.41 -29.26
C LEU A 544 -5.66 -30.39 -30.12
N LYS A 545 -6.96 -30.18 -30.32
CA LYS A 545 -7.91 -30.81 -31.24
C LYS A 545 -7.94 -32.36 -31.40
N SER A 546 -6.94 -33.09 -30.94
CA SER A 546 -6.77 -34.52 -31.14
C SER A 546 -6.78 -35.29 -29.84
N ASN A 547 -7.94 -35.38 -29.18
CA ASN A 547 -8.15 -36.15 -27.93
C ASN A 547 -6.95 -36.09 -26.98
N PRO A 548 -6.63 -34.92 -26.38
CA PRO A 548 -5.45 -34.72 -25.55
C PRO A 548 -5.60 -35.47 -24.25
N GLU A 549 -4.49 -35.98 -23.72
CA GLU A 549 -4.41 -36.51 -22.35
C GLU A 549 -4.47 -35.36 -21.36
N ILE A 550 -5.36 -35.46 -20.37
CA ILE A 550 -5.50 -34.48 -19.30
C ILE A 550 -5.03 -35.12 -17.98
N THR A 551 -4.10 -34.46 -17.32
CA THR A 551 -3.65 -34.81 -15.96
C THR A 551 -4.03 -33.67 -15.03
N ARG A 552 -4.67 -33.97 -13.89
CA ARG A 552 -4.90 -33.00 -12.80
C ARG A 552 -3.82 -33.17 -11.76
N PHE A 553 -3.13 -32.07 -11.40
CA PHE A 553 -2.18 -32.04 -10.29
C PHE A 553 -2.92 -31.68 -9.00
N LYS A 554 -2.78 -32.50 -7.97
CA LYS A 554 -3.34 -32.25 -6.64
C LYS A 554 -2.28 -31.73 -5.68
N GLY A 555 -1.05 -32.21 -5.82
CA GLY A 555 0.07 -31.81 -4.97
C GLY A 555 1.33 -31.53 -5.79
N LEU A 556 2.22 -30.72 -5.23
CA LEU A 556 3.50 -30.34 -5.83
C LEU A 556 4.42 -31.54 -6.08
N GLY A 557 4.28 -32.58 -5.26
CA GLY A 557 5.05 -33.83 -5.40
C GLY A 557 4.66 -34.67 -6.62
N GLU A 558 3.51 -34.39 -7.25
CA GLU A 558 3.06 -35.08 -8.46
C GLU A 558 3.70 -34.50 -9.75
N ILE A 559 4.28 -33.30 -9.64
CA ILE A 559 4.97 -32.62 -10.74
C ILE A 559 6.42 -33.13 -10.78
N SER A 560 6.83 -33.65 -11.93
CA SER A 560 8.20 -34.12 -12.11
C SER A 560 9.21 -32.97 -12.02
N PRO A 561 10.45 -33.21 -11.58
CA PRO A 561 11.47 -32.17 -11.53
C PRO A 561 11.72 -31.46 -12.86
N ASP A 562 11.64 -32.19 -13.96
CA ASP A 562 11.85 -31.63 -15.31
C ASP A 562 10.74 -30.66 -15.72
N GLU A 563 9.50 -30.92 -15.27
CA GLU A 563 8.38 -30.00 -15.45
C GLU A 563 8.46 -28.80 -14.49
N PHE A 564 8.92 -29.06 -13.26
CA PHE A 564 8.99 -28.03 -12.23
C PHE A 564 9.95 -26.89 -12.58
N VAL A 565 11.02 -27.15 -13.35
CA VAL A 565 11.96 -26.13 -13.86
C VAL A 565 11.21 -24.97 -14.54
N HIS A 566 10.13 -25.27 -15.28
CA HIS A 566 9.34 -24.23 -15.96
C HIS A 566 8.55 -23.34 -14.99
N PHE A 567 8.09 -23.88 -13.85
CA PHE A 567 7.22 -23.16 -12.91
C PHE A 567 7.95 -22.35 -11.86
N ILE A 568 9.25 -22.59 -11.68
CA ILE A 568 10.11 -21.83 -10.76
C ILE A 568 11.25 -21.09 -11.48
N GLY A 569 11.33 -21.20 -12.83
CA GLY A 569 12.29 -20.53 -13.71
C GLY A 569 11.74 -19.23 -14.28
N GLU A 570 11.96 -19.03 -15.60
CA GLU A 570 11.56 -17.80 -16.29
C GLU A 570 10.04 -17.56 -16.32
N ASP A 571 9.23 -18.63 -16.30
CA ASP A 571 7.77 -18.56 -16.32
C ASP A 571 7.12 -18.60 -14.94
N ILE A 572 7.88 -18.34 -13.88
CA ILE A 572 7.38 -18.35 -12.50
C ILE A 572 6.21 -17.39 -12.33
N ARG A 573 5.12 -17.90 -11.77
CA ARG A 573 3.94 -17.09 -11.42
C ARG A 573 3.86 -16.95 -9.90
N LEU A 574 3.99 -15.72 -9.42
CA LEU A 574 3.94 -15.38 -8.01
C LEU A 574 2.79 -14.44 -7.72
N ASP A 575 1.92 -14.82 -6.79
CA ASP A 575 0.89 -13.94 -6.24
C ASP A 575 1.48 -13.19 -5.04
N PRO A 576 1.62 -11.85 -5.08
CA PRO A 576 2.10 -11.10 -3.93
C PRO A 576 1.06 -11.15 -2.81
N VAL A 577 1.51 -11.43 -1.59
CA VAL A 577 0.68 -11.26 -0.40
C VAL A 577 0.68 -9.78 -0.05
N MET A 578 -0.47 -9.14 -0.23
CA MET A 578 -0.65 -7.72 0.05
C MET A 578 -1.56 -7.53 1.25
N LEU A 579 -1.23 -6.55 2.09
CA LEU A 579 -2.15 -6.05 3.09
C LEU A 579 -3.07 -5.03 2.42
N ASP A 580 -4.35 -5.27 2.49
CA ASP A 580 -5.30 -4.21 2.21
C ASP A 580 -5.15 -3.14 3.30
N LYS A 581 -4.88 -1.91 2.88
CA LYS A 581 -4.65 -0.78 3.78
C LYS A 581 -5.89 -0.43 4.62
N ASP A 582 -7.03 -1.02 4.28
CA ASP A 582 -8.33 -0.76 4.90
C ASP A 582 -8.71 -1.77 5.99
N MET A 583 -8.03 -2.90 6.05
CA MET A 583 -8.29 -3.92 7.06
C MET A 583 -7.22 -3.87 8.16
N SER A 584 -7.68 -3.75 9.40
CA SER A 584 -6.82 -3.96 10.57
C SER A 584 -6.29 -5.40 10.54
N ILE A 585 -4.96 -5.56 10.68
CA ILE A 585 -4.34 -6.90 10.77
C ILE A 585 -4.99 -7.72 11.88
N GLU A 586 -5.35 -7.06 12.99
CA GLU A 586 -5.98 -7.70 14.13
C GLU A 586 -7.39 -8.20 13.81
N GLU A 587 -8.20 -7.42 13.12
CA GLU A 587 -9.54 -7.83 12.68
C GLU A 587 -9.47 -9.01 11.71
N LEU A 588 -8.56 -8.96 10.73
CA LEU A 588 -8.28 -10.07 9.83
C LEU A 588 -7.90 -11.34 10.57
N LEU A 589 -6.91 -11.26 11.45
CA LEU A 589 -6.43 -12.40 12.20
C LEU A 589 -7.49 -12.90 13.20
N SER A 590 -8.21 -12.01 13.87
CA SER A 590 -9.32 -12.37 14.76
C SER A 590 -10.43 -13.09 14.01
N PHE A 591 -10.79 -12.60 12.82
CA PHE A 591 -11.82 -13.22 11.99
C PHE A 591 -11.41 -14.60 11.49
N TYR A 592 -10.23 -14.72 10.84
CA TYR A 592 -9.83 -15.97 10.19
C TYR A 592 -9.22 -16.99 11.16
N MET A 593 -8.49 -16.56 12.19
CA MET A 593 -7.69 -17.42 13.07
C MET A 593 -8.19 -17.46 14.52
N GLY A 594 -9.09 -16.56 14.91
CA GLY A 594 -9.67 -16.46 16.24
C GLY A 594 -10.73 -17.54 16.52
N LYS A 595 -11.41 -17.42 17.68
CA LYS A 595 -12.43 -18.39 18.16
C LYS A 595 -13.87 -18.06 17.71
N ASN A 596 -14.06 -17.25 16.67
CA ASN A 596 -15.38 -16.80 16.18
C ASN A 596 -16.00 -17.72 15.12
N THR A 597 -16.08 -19.01 15.40
CA THR A 597 -16.58 -20.05 14.48
C THR A 597 -17.95 -19.72 13.84
N PRO A 598 -18.96 -19.19 14.55
CA PRO A 598 -20.26 -18.88 13.95
C PRO A 598 -20.16 -17.85 12.81
N THR A 599 -19.46 -16.75 13.02
CA THR A 599 -19.33 -15.68 12.02
C THR A 599 -18.57 -16.14 10.77
N ARG A 600 -17.54 -16.98 10.95
CA ARG A 600 -16.83 -17.61 9.82
C ARG A 600 -17.70 -18.60 9.06
N GLN A 601 -18.51 -19.38 9.77
CA GLN A 601 -19.43 -20.32 9.14
C GLN A 601 -20.45 -19.58 8.28
N GLU A 602 -21.01 -18.49 8.76
CA GLU A 602 -21.93 -17.63 8.01
C GLU A 602 -21.22 -17.02 6.77
N PHE A 603 -20.00 -16.52 6.95
CA PHE A 603 -19.20 -16.00 5.84
C PHE A 603 -18.94 -17.06 4.77
N ILE A 604 -18.58 -18.29 5.16
CA ILE A 604 -18.36 -19.41 4.22
C ILE A 604 -19.66 -19.72 3.47
N ILE A 605 -20.79 -19.80 4.15
CA ILE A 605 -22.10 -20.09 3.52
C ILE A 605 -22.45 -19.01 2.51
N ASN A 606 -22.27 -17.73 2.86
CA ASN A 606 -22.63 -16.59 2.00
C ASN A 606 -21.69 -16.41 0.79
N ASN A 607 -20.46 -16.90 0.87
CA ASN A 607 -19.45 -16.78 -0.17
C ASN A 607 -19.09 -18.10 -0.85
N LEU A 608 -19.81 -19.18 -0.53
CA LEU A 608 -19.57 -20.49 -1.12
C LEU A 608 -19.87 -20.46 -2.63
N LYS A 609 -18.81 -20.53 -3.42
CA LYS A 609 -18.93 -20.82 -4.86
C LYS A 609 -18.88 -22.34 -5.00
N VAL A 610 -20.02 -22.95 -5.31
CA VAL A 610 -20.07 -24.35 -5.69
C VAL A 610 -19.46 -24.43 -7.10
N GLU A 611 -18.21 -24.81 -7.22
CA GLU A 611 -17.70 -25.35 -8.47
C GLU A 611 -18.42 -26.68 -8.67
N LEU A 612 -19.39 -26.72 -9.58
CA LEU A 612 -19.89 -27.96 -10.13
C LEU A 612 -18.69 -28.64 -10.78
N ASP A 613 -18.09 -29.61 -10.11
CA ASP A 613 -17.31 -30.64 -10.78
C ASP A 613 -18.26 -31.27 -11.79
N ILE A 614 -18.23 -30.79 -13.01
CA ILE A 614 -18.83 -31.49 -14.14
C ILE A 614 -17.91 -32.69 -14.31
N VAL A 615 -18.25 -33.76 -13.63
CA VAL A 615 -17.88 -35.11 -14.02
C VAL A 615 -18.67 -35.34 -15.31
N GLU A 616 -18.12 -34.89 -16.42
CA GLU A 616 -18.52 -35.45 -17.71
C GLU A 616 -18.05 -36.90 -17.68
N ASP A 617 -18.98 -37.78 -17.35
CA ASP A 617 -18.86 -39.19 -17.66
C ASP A 617 -18.44 -39.33 -19.14
N ALA A 618 -17.33 -40.00 -19.30
CA ALA A 618 -16.89 -40.50 -20.60
C ALA A 618 -18.04 -41.28 -21.26
N ILE A 619 -18.53 -40.83 -22.40
CA ILE A 619 -19.13 -41.65 -23.44
C ILE A 619 -18.21 -41.61 -24.66
#